data_14a6533149f7cc810bde3cc06e1f648b
#
_entry.id   14a6533149f7cc810bde3cc06e1f648b
#
_cell.length_a   1.000
_cell.length_b   1.000
_cell.length_c   1.000
_cell.angle_alpha   90.00
_cell.angle_beta   90.00
_cell.angle_gamma   90.00
#
_symmetry.space_group_name_H-M   'P 1'
#
loop_
_entity.id
_entity.type
_entity.pdbx_description
1 polymer ?
#
loop_
_entity_poly.entity_id
_entity_poly.type
_entity_poly.pdbx_seq_one_letter_code
_entity_poly.pdbx_strand_id
1 'polypeptide(L)'
;SFFNYLSKIKNINYWDVQNEPTELIKNYLKFWNSLPSFYNLLKAELLHKNQGYQGIVYREAAENIEHYKLNKTNKPHVFIGFNALNNAEQTIIQEFLEDKHNRIYWDIDQYFYDSKIHNSSYFIRQYLSRWNFYKTNSAAYISNNYCSDKKIDIIEAQKNISQVKYIGDLLSKLPASELNQTAIILAD
;
A
#
# COMPACT_ATOMS: atom_id res chain seq x y z
N SER A 1 -13.98 -1.73 13.69
CA SER A 1 -12.61 -2.15 13.97
C SER A 1 -12.47 -3.65 13.74
N PHE A 2 -11.25 -4.14 13.54
CA PHE A 2 -10.93 -5.57 13.34
C PHE A 2 -11.49 -6.44 14.49
N PHE A 3 -11.38 -5.99 15.73
CA PHE A 3 -11.90 -6.70 16.88
C PHE A 3 -13.44 -6.79 16.89
N ASN A 4 -14.14 -5.74 16.43
CA ASN A 4 -15.60 -5.79 16.26
C ASN A 4 -16.01 -6.75 15.13
N TYR A 5 -15.13 -6.94 14.13
CA TYR A 5 -15.34 -7.94 13.08
C TYR A 5 -15.11 -9.36 13.62
N LEU A 6 -14.02 -9.59 14.35
CA LEU A 6 -13.75 -10.89 14.98
C LEU A 6 -14.85 -11.30 15.98
N SER A 7 -15.38 -10.36 16.76
CA SER A 7 -16.49 -10.66 17.68
C SER A 7 -17.80 -11.05 16.99
N LYS A 8 -17.95 -10.67 15.69
CA LYS A 8 -19.10 -11.03 14.86
C LYS A 8 -18.91 -12.33 14.10
N ILE A 9 -17.74 -12.92 14.07
CA ILE A 9 -17.51 -14.23 13.48
C ILE A 9 -18.13 -15.27 14.40
N LYS A 10 -19.38 -15.67 14.11
CA LYS A 10 -20.11 -16.73 14.79
C LYS A 10 -19.36 -18.07 14.86
N ASN A 11 -18.34 -18.25 14.06
CA ASN A 11 -17.53 -19.48 13.94
C ASN A 11 -16.61 -19.75 15.14
N ILE A 12 -16.37 -18.79 16.03
CA ILE A 12 -15.66 -19.10 17.29
C ILE A 12 -16.51 -20.03 18.17
N ASN A 13 -17.86 -19.94 18.05
CA ASN A 13 -18.77 -20.88 18.72
C ASN A 13 -18.91 -22.22 17.98
N TYR A 14 -18.42 -22.36 16.74
CA TYR A 14 -18.52 -23.58 15.94
C TYR A 14 -17.38 -24.60 16.19
N TRP A 15 -16.40 -24.22 17.01
CA TRP A 15 -15.35 -25.15 17.47
C TRP A 15 -15.84 -26.00 18.64
N ASP A 16 -17.08 -25.84 19.04
CA ASP A 16 -17.74 -26.61 20.09
C ASP A 16 -18.39 -27.86 19.49
N VAL A 17 -17.59 -28.89 19.26
CA VAL A 17 -18.09 -30.24 18.91
C VAL A 17 -18.51 -31.00 20.17
N GLN A 18 -18.32 -30.46 21.37
CA GLN A 18 -18.70 -31.03 22.65
C GLN A 18 -19.36 -29.97 23.54
N ASN A 19 -20.46 -30.38 24.15
CA ASN A 19 -21.40 -29.51 24.89
C ASN A 19 -20.83 -28.72 26.09
N GLU A 20 -19.54 -28.82 26.41
CA GLU A 20 -18.88 -27.97 27.39
C GLU A 20 -17.46 -27.59 26.94
N PRO A 21 -17.13 -26.29 26.83
CA PRO A 21 -15.78 -25.85 26.51
C PRO A 21 -14.79 -26.30 27.60
N THR A 22 -13.71 -26.96 27.21
CA THR A 22 -12.63 -27.34 28.11
C THR A 22 -12.01 -26.10 28.78
N GLU A 23 -11.35 -26.26 29.93
CA GLU A 23 -10.62 -25.19 30.64
C GLU A 23 -9.64 -24.46 29.71
N LEU A 24 -9.00 -25.20 28.83
CA LEU A 24 -8.09 -24.63 27.81
C LEU A 24 -8.81 -23.66 26.88
N ILE A 25 -9.98 -24.04 26.37
CA ILE A 25 -10.80 -23.20 25.48
C ILE A 25 -11.29 -21.96 26.22
N LYS A 26 -11.74 -22.10 27.47
CA LYS A 26 -12.17 -20.97 28.32
C LYS A 26 -11.05 -19.97 28.53
N ASN A 27 -9.85 -20.44 28.87
CA ASN A 27 -8.68 -19.59 29.08
C ASN A 27 -8.23 -18.91 27.79
N TYR A 28 -8.28 -19.60 26.66
CA TYR A 28 -8.01 -19.04 25.33
C TYR A 28 -9.01 -17.94 24.97
N LEU A 29 -10.30 -18.17 25.12
CA LEU A 29 -11.33 -17.15 24.88
C LEU A 29 -11.19 -15.95 25.83
N LYS A 30 -10.87 -16.17 27.10
CA LYS A 30 -10.59 -15.09 28.06
C LYS A 30 -9.42 -14.23 27.60
N PHE A 31 -8.33 -14.85 27.13
CA PHE A 31 -7.19 -14.12 26.58
C PHE A 31 -7.62 -13.28 25.36
N TRP A 32 -8.29 -13.88 24.39
CA TRP A 32 -8.76 -13.17 23.20
C TRP A 32 -9.69 -11.99 23.52
N ASN A 33 -10.60 -12.18 24.46
CA ASN A 33 -11.51 -11.13 24.90
C ASN A 33 -10.79 -10.00 25.65
N SER A 34 -9.63 -10.26 26.22
CA SER A 34 -8.82 -9.23 26.89
C SER A 34 -7.93 -8.41 25.96
N LEU A 35 -7.66 -8.88 24.70
CA LEU A 35 -6.81 -8.16 23.75
C LEU A 35 -7.24 -6.72 23.46
N PRO A 36 -8.54 -6.40 23.28
CA PRO A 36 -8.96 -5.01 23.09
C PRO A 36 -8.59 -4.11 24.27
N SER A 37 -8.69 -4.62 25.48
CA SER A 37 -8.31 -3.87 26.69
C SER A 37 -6.81 -3.63 26.75
N PHE A 38 -6.00 -4.65 26.48
CA PHE A 38 -4.54 -4.51 26.40
C PHE A 38 -4.13 -3.52 25.32
N TYR A 39 -4.75 -3.59 24.14
CA TYR A 39 -4.49 -2.65 23.07
C TYR A 39 -4.79 -1.20 23.48
N ASN A 40 -5.94 -0.97 24.13
CA ASN A 40 -6.34 0.37 24.54
C ASN A 40 -5.41 0.94 25.62
N LEU A 41 -5.01 0.11 26.58
CA LEU A 41 -4.05 0.50 27.63
C LEU A 41 -2.67 0.81 27.02
N LEU A 42 -2.17 -0.06 26.15
CA LEU A 42 -0.90 0.16 25.47
C LEU A 42 -0.94 1.44 24.62
N LYS A 43 -2.01 1.65 23.85
CA LYS A 43 -2.20 2.88 23.05
C LYS A 43 -2.16 4.12 23.95
N ALA A 44 -2.92 4.12 25.04
CA ALA A 44 -2.99 5.26 25.96
C ALA A 44 -1.62 5.57 26.58
N GLU A 45 -0.89 4.55 27.02
CA GLU A 45 0.43 4.70 27.62
C GLU A 45 1.46 5.24 26.62
N LEU A 46 1.45 4.72 25.40
CA LEU A 46 2.36 5.19 24.35
C LEU A 46 2.09 6.65 23.97
N LEU A 47 0.82 7.00 23.78
CA LEU A 47 0.46 8.39 23.44
C LEU A 47 0.79 9.36 24.58
N HIS A 48 0.60 8.96 25.84
CA HIS A 48 1.03 9.78 26.98
C HIS A 48 2.54 10.06 26.98
N LYS A 49 3.34 9.11 26.50
CA LYS A 49 4.79 9.26 26.37
C LYS A 49 5.25 9.92 25.05
N ASN A 50 4.33 10.37 24.22
CA ASN A 50 4.60 10.84 22.85
C ASN A 50 5.38 9.79 22.02
N GLN A 51 5.06 8.52 22.18
CA GLN A 51 5.64 7.39 21.48
C GLN A 51 4.58 6.60 20.73
N GLY A 52 4.98 5.87 19.70
CA GLY A 52 4.07 5.01 18.97
C GLY A 52 4.80 4.08 18.01
N TYR A 53 4.29 2.89 17.83
CA TYR A 53 4.67 2.06 16.70
C TYR A 53 3.96 2.56 15.42
N GLN A 54 4.43 2.16 14.27
CA GLN A 54 3.98 2.66 12.96
C GLN A 54 2.46 2.70 12.79
N GLY A 55 1.75 1.66 13.24
CA GLY A 55 0.28 1.61 13.12
C GLY A 55 -0.46 2.64 13.97
N ILE A 56 0.04 2.99 15.17
CA ILE A 56 -0.50 4.08 15.99
C ILE A 56 -0.22 5.41 15.32
N VAL A 57 1.02 5.64 14.86
CA VAL A 57 1.43 6.89 14.21
C VAL A 57 0.56 7.16 12.97
N TYR A 58 0.35 6.16 12.12
CA TYR A 58 -0.53 6.29 10.95
C TYR A 58 -1.97 6.61 11.32
N ARG A 59 -2.49 5.97 12.36
CA ARG A 59 -3.85 6.22 12.83
C ARG A 59 -4.01 7.63 13.38
N GLU A 60 -3.13 8.04 14.28
CA GLU A 60 -3.16 9.39 14.85
C GLU A 60 -2.99 10.46 13.77
N ALA A 61 -2.12 10.24 12.78
CA ALA A 61 -1.97 11.15 11.66
C ALA A 61 -3.25 11.26 10.82
N ALA A 62 -3.93 10.14 10.54
CA ALA A 62 -5.18 10.15 9.78
C ALA A 62 -6.35 10.75 10.57
N GLU A 63 -6.45 10.45 11.87
CA GLU A 63 -7.51 10.98 12.75
C GLU A 63 -7.36 12.49 13.01
N ASN A 64 -6.15 13.05 12.92
CA ASN A 64 -5.84 14.46 13.20
C ASN A 64 -5.44 15.27 11.96
N ILE A 65 -5.68 14.77 10.76
CA ILE A 65 -5.23 15.42 9.51
C ILE A 65 -5.85 16.81 9.31
N GLU A 66 -7.09 17.02 9.70
CA GLU A 66 -7.77 18.32 9.64
C GLU A 66 -7.03 19.36 10.49
N HIS A 67 -6.63 19.00 11.70
CA HIS A 67 -5.84 19.89 12.57
C HIS A 67 -4.51 20.28 11.93
N TYR A 68 -3.85 19.34 11.25
CA TYR A 68 -2.64 19.63 10.50
C TYR A 68 -2.90 20.60 9.35
N LYS A 69 -3.97 20.40 8.57
CA LYS A 69 -4.37 21.29 7.47
C LYS A 69 -4.62 22.73 7.94
N LEU A 70 -5.30 22.90 9.07
CA LEU A 70 -5.62 24.20 9.65
C LEU A 70 -4.37 24.96 10.13
N ASN A 71 -3.36 24.26 10.63
CA ASN A 71 -2.17 24.86 11.23
C ASN A 71 -0.97 24.98 10.28
N LYS A 72 -1.08 24.46 9.07
CA LYS A 72 0.00 24.52 8.06
C LYS A 72 -0.39 25.36 6.86
N THR A 73 0.61 26.04 6.35
CA THR A 73 0.53 26.99 5.25
C THR A 73 -0.19 26.44 4.02
N ASN A 74 -0.86 27.33 3.25
CA ASN A 74 -1.48 27.10 1.94
C ASN A 74 -0.51 26.61 0.84
N LYS A 75 0.38 25.69 1.16
CA LYS A 75 1.29 25.10 0.18
C LYS A 75 0.56 23.98 -0.57
N PRO A 76 0.56 24.01 -1.90
CA PRO A 76 -0.01 22.91 -2.67
C PRO A 76 0.79 21.62 -2.43
N HIS A 77 0.07 20.52 -2.33
CA HIS A 77 0.65 19.18 -2.18
C HIS A 77 0.44 18.39 -3.47
N VAL A 78 1.48 17.69 -3.89
CA VAL A 78 1.45 16.83 -5.07
C VAL A 78 1.86 15.41 -4.65
N PHE A 79 0.98 14.47 -4.87
CA PHE A 79 1.18 13.05 -4.59
C PHE A 79 1.56 12.33 -5.87
N ILE A 80 2.66 11.59 -5.90
CA ILE A 80 3.18 10.94 -7.12
C ILE A 80 3.66 9.52 -6.80
N GLY A 81 3.38 8.58 -7.70
CA GLY A 81 4.01 7.25 -7.71
C GLY A 81 3.49 6.27 -6.66
N PHE A 82 2.34 6.52 -6.06
CA PHE A 82 1.71 5.57 -5.13
C PHE A 82 1.03 4.43 -5.89
N ASN A 83 0.99 3.25 -5.26
CA ASN A 83 0.25 2.10 -5.76
C ASN A 83 -0.66 1.53 -4.66
N ALA A 84 -0.17 0.60 -3.83
CA ALA A 84 -0.92 0.07 -2.71
C ALA A 84 -0.84 1.02 -1.51
N LEU A 85 -1.97 1.57 -1.11
CA LEU A 85 -2.09 2.47 0.03
C LEU A 85 -2.84 1.77 1.17
N ASN A 86 -2.36 1.89 2.39
CA ASN A 86 -3.12 1.49 3.56
C ASN A 86 -4.27 2.49 3.83
N ASN A 87 -5.18 2.13 4.73
CA ASN A 87 -6.38 2.95 5.00
C ASN A 87 -6.04 4.34 5.53
N ALA A 88 -5.02 4.49 6.36
CA ALA A 88 -4.62 5.78 6.90
C ALA A 88 -4.04 6.69 5.80
N GLU A 89 -3.19 6.14 4.93
CA GLU A 89 -2.65 6.85 3.76
C GLU A 89 -3.77 7.30 2.82
N GLN A 90 -4.73 6.42 2.54
CA GLN A 90 -5.90 6.79 1.72
C GLN A 90 -6.71 7.93 2.34
N THR A 91 -6.95 7.88 3.66
CA THR A 91 -7.66 8.94 4.37
C THR A 91 -6.91 10.26 4.26
N ILE A 92 -5.62 10.27 4.57
CA ILE A 92 -4.78 11.46 4.51
C ILE A 92 -4.77 12.07 3.11
N ILE A 93 -4.53 11.27 2.07
CA ILE A 93 -4.48 11.76 0.69
C ILE A 93 -5.84 12.33 0.27
N GLN A 94 -6.96 11.63 0.56
CA GLN A 94 -8.29 12.13 0.20
C GLN A 94 -8.62 13.44 0.89
N GLU A 95 -8.28 13.61 2.17
CA GLU A 95 -8.44 14.86 2.89
C GLU A 95 -7.65 16.02 2.26
N PHE A 96 -6.43 15.76 1.80
CA PHE A 96 -5.68 16.78 1.05
C PHE A 96 -6.31 17.11 -0.29
N LEU A 97 -6.85 16.11 -1.00
CA LEU A 97 -7.45 16.28 -2.32
C LEU A 97 -8.78 17.05 -2.30
N GLU A 98 -9.39 17.29 -1.15
CA GLU A 98 -10.53 18.22 -1.00
C GLU A 98 -10.14 19.64 -1.38
N ASP A 99 -8.90 20.03 -1.17
CA ASP A 99 -8.37 21.30 -1.62
C ASP A 99 -8.00 21.24 -3.11
N LYS A 100 -8.59 22.12 -3.90
CA LYS A 100 -8.42 22.20 -5.36
C LYS A 100 -6.98 22.49 -5.82
N HIS A 101 -6.12 22.94 -4.92
CA HIS A 101 -4.71 23.19 -5.23
C HIS A 101 -3.86 21.91 -5.17
N ASN A 102 -4.36 20.86 -4.54
CA ASN A 102 -3.64 19.61 -4.40
C ASN A 102 -3.89 18.68 -5.59
N ARG A 103 -2.93 17.82 -5.91
CA ARG A 103 -2.96 16.92 -7.07
C ARG A 103 -2.43 15.54 -6.70
N ILE A 104 -2.92 14.54 -7.41
CA ILE A 104 -2.37 13.19 -7.38
C ILE A 104 -2.13 12.69 -8.81
N TYR A 105 -0.97 12.08 -9.01
CA TYR A 105 -0.56 11.48 -10.28
C TYR A 105 -0.23 10.00 -10.03
N TRP A 106 -0.87 9.14 -10.82
CA TRP A 106 -0.62 7.71 -10.80
C TRP A 106 0.38 7.35 -11.89
N ASP A 107 1.36 6.54 -11.53
CA ASP A 107 2.28 5.95 -12.50
C ASP A 107 1.67 4.66 -13.04
N ILE A 108 0.87 4.79 -14.07
CA ILE A 108 0.17 3.69 -14.72
C ILE A 108 0.06 3.92 -16.23
N ASP A 109 0.14 2.85 -17.00
CA ASP A 109 -0.10 2.87 -18.43
C ASP A 109 -1.50 2.38 -18.77
N GLN A 110 -2.08 2.94 -19.83
CA GLN A 110 -3.44 2.64 -20.29
C GLN A 110 -3.65 1.15 -20.53
N TYR A 111 -2.65 0.48 -21.10
CA TYR A 111 -2.70 -0.96 -21.36
C TYR A 111 -2.99 -1.75 -20.06
N PHE A 112 -2.29 -1.43 -18.97
CA PHE A 112 -2.48 -2.11 -17.70
C PHE A 112 -3.74 -1.62 -16.96
N TYR A 113 -4.14 -0.37 -17.18
CA TYR A 113 -5.36 0.16 -16.59
C TYR A 113 -6.61 -0.54 -17.14
N ASP A 114 -6.68 -0.75 -18.45
CA ASP A 114 -7.81 -1.38 -19.13
C ASP A 114 -7.84 -2.91 -18.92
N SER A 115 -6.68 -3.52 -18.75
CA SER A 115 -6.56 -4.96 -18.56
C SER A 115 -7.07 -5.41 -17.20
N LYS A 116 -8.11 -6.26 -17.19
CA LYS A 116 -8.61 -6.90 -15.97
C LYS A 116 -7.78 -8.10 -15.51
N ILE A 117 -6.89 -8.60 -16.36
CA ILE A 117 -6.04 -9.76 -16.08
C ILE A 117 -4.82 -9.34 -15.25
N HIS A 118 -4.24 -8.17 -15.56
CA HIS A 118 -3.06 -7.67 -14.87
C HIS A 118 -3.41 -7.00 -13.53
N ASN A 119 -2.68 -7.35 -12.48
CA ASN A 119 -2.86 -6.79 -11.15
C ASN A 119 -2.15 -5.45 -10.93
N SER A 120 -1.28 -5.02 -11.84
CA SER A 120 -0.49 -3.79 -11.71
C SER A 120 -1.32 -2.53 -11.44
N SER A 121 -2.53 -2.45 -12.00
CA SER A 121 -3.45 -1.32 -11.78
C SER A 121 -4.61 -1.63 -10.83
N TYR A 122 -4.57 -2.78 -10.14
CA TYR A 122 -5.67 -3.22 -9.27
C TYR A 122 -6.08 -2.18 -8.23
N PHE A 123 -5.14 -1.67 -7.47
CA PHE A 123 -5.40 -0.65 -6.45
C PHE A 123 -5.83 0.67 -7.05
N ILE A 124 -5.15 1.14 -8.11
CA ILE A 124 -5.46 2.39 -8.78
C ILE A 124 -6.89 2.37 -9.33
N ARG A 125 -7.31 1.28 -9.99
CA ARG A 125 -8.72 1.11 -10.43
C ARG A 125 -9.71 1.22 -9.26
N GLN A 126 -9.38 0.67 -8.10
CA GLN A 126 -10.24 0.80 -6.92
C GLN A 126 -10.32 2.25 -6.43
N TYR A 127 -9.21 2.97 -6.37
CA TYR A 127 -9.22 4.36 -5.95
C TYR A 127 -10.01 5.25 -6.90
N LEU A 128 -9.78 5.11 -8.21
CA LEU A 128 -10.51 5.86 -9.23
C LEU A 128 -12.03 5.59 -9.20
N SER A 129 -12.45 4.38 -8.79
CA SER A 129 -13.87 4.04 -8.68
C SER A 129 -14.52 4.43 -7.36
N ARG A 130 -13.75 4.51 -6.26
CA ARG A 130 -14.31 4.62 -4.90
C ARG A 130 -14.10 5.99 -4.26
N TRP A 131 -13.02 6.70 -4.60
CA TRP A 131 -12.73 7.98 -3.96
C TRP A 131 -13.69 9.06 -4.41
N ASN A 132 -14.17 9.84 -3.44
CA ASN A 132 -15.08 10.95 -3.72
C ASN A 132 -14.48 11.98 -4.69
N PHE A 133 -13.18 12.19 -4.62
CA PHE A 133 -12.44 13.07 -5.52
C PHE A 133 -12.70 12.74 -6.99
N TYR A 134 -12.78 11.47 -7.36
CA TYR A 134 -12.99 11.03 -8.75
C TYR A 134 -14.44 11.02 -9.21
N LYS A 135 -15.38 11.37 -8.36
CA LYS A 135 -16.78 11.61 -8.81
C LYS A 135 -16.90 12.87 -9.67
N THR A 136 -16.01 13.83 -9.46
CA THR A 136 -16.02 15.12 -10.16
C THR A 136 -14.72 15.42 -10.90
N ASN A 137 -13.69 14.60 -10.74
CA ASN A 137 -12.39 14.77 -11.38
C ASN A 137 -12.02 13.48 -12.12
N SER A 138 -11.30 13.60 -13.23
CA SER A 138 -10.66 12.49 -13.92
C SER A 138 -9.26 12.25 -13.39
N ALA A 139 -8.68 11.09 -13.68
CA ALA A 139 -7.26 10.85 -13.46
C ALA A 139 -6.44 11.88 -14.27
N ALA A 140 -5.52 12.55 -13.62
CA ALA A 140 -4.80 13.67 -14.23
C ALA A 140 -3.93 13.24 -15.41
N TYR A 141 -3.36 12.05 -15.35
CA TYR A 141 -2.50 11.51 -16.40
C TYR A 141 -2.46 9.98 -16.33
N ILE A 142 -2.68 9.36 -17.47
CA ILE A 142 -2.44 7.92 -17.69
C ILE A 142 -1.57 7.84 -18.94
N SER A 143 -0.39 7.22 -18.84
CA SER A 143 0.51 7.07 -19.99
C SER A 143 -0.04 6.05 -20.98
N ASN A 144 0.43 6.10 -22.21
CA ASN A 144 0.10 5.12 -23.25
C ASN A 144 1.37 4.75 -24.05
N ASN A 145 2.42 4.41 -23.32
CA ASN A 145 3.75 4.13 -23.88
C ASN A 145 4.06 2.63 -23.95
N TYR A 146 3.28 1.82 -23.21
CA TYR A 146 3.58 0.38 -23.12
C TYR A 146 3.54 -0.33 -24.47
N CYS A 147 2.59 0.03 -25.34
CA CYS A 147 2.44 -0.56 -26.66
C CYS A 147 3.34 0.10 -27.74
N SER A 148 4.18 1.08 -27.38
CA SER A 148 5.15 1.65 -28.32
C SER A 148 6.27 0.66 -28.63
N ASP A 149 6.98 0.91 -29.74
CA ASP A 149 8.09 0.07 -30.16
C ASP A 149 9.17 -0.03 -29.08
N LYS A 150 9.61 -1.25 -28.82
CA LYS A 150 10.65 -1.59 -27.84
C LYS A 150 11.71 -2.45 -28.49
N LYS A 151 12.96 -2.19 -28.18
CA LYS A 151 14.03 -3.11 -28.48
C LYS A 151 14.11 -4.14 -27.37
N ILE A 152 13.80 -5.39 -27.68
CA ILE A 152 13.83 -6.51 -26.73
C ILE A 152 14.76 -7.58 -27.29
N ASP A 153 15.82 -7.89 -26.57
CA ASP A 153 16.74 -8.96 -26.89
C ASP A 153 16.57 -10.08 -25.83
N ILE A 154 16.18 -11.28 -26.25
CA ILE A 154 16.01 -12.45 -25.38
C ILE A 154 17.22 -13.35 -25.57
N ILE A 155 17.95 -13.62 -24.50
CA ILE A 155 19.20 -14.37 -24.54
C ILE A 155 19.10 -15.54 -23.60
N GLU A 156 19.29 -16.75 -24.13
CA GLU A 156 19.36 -17.97 -23.36
C GLU A 156 20.79 -18.21 -22.86
N ALA A 157 20.93 -18.51 -21.58
CA ALA A 157 22.20 -18.92 -20.97
C ALA A 157 21.98 -20.14 -20.06
N GLN A 158 22.83 -21.15 -20.25
CA GLN A 158 22.65 -22.47 -19.62
C GLN A 158 22.77 -22.48 -18.09
N LYS A 159 23.46 -21.52 -17.49
CA LYS A 159 23.72 -21.44 -16.03
C LYS A 159 23.72 -19.99 -15.57
N ASN A 160 23.37 -19.78 -14.30
CA ASN A 160 23.36 -18.45 -13.66
C ASN A 160 24.71 -17.74 -13.84
N ILE A 161 25.84 -18.44 -13.70
CA ILE A 161 27.17 -17.85 -13.90
C ILE A 161 27.38 -17.33 -15.33
N SER A 162 26.81 -18.00 -16.33
CA SER A 162 26.87 -17.55 -17.72
C SER A 162 26.01 -16.31 -17.93
N GLN A 163 24.86 -16.22 -17.29
CA GLN A 163 24.01 -15.02 -17.30
C GLN A 163 24.76 -13.82 -16.71
N VAL A 164 25.36 -14.00 -15.53
CA VAL A 164 26.13 -12.93 -14.86
C VAL A 164 27.31 -12.46 -15.71
N LYS A 165 28.06 -13.39 -16.31
CA LYS A 165 29.17 -13.04 -17.21
C LYS A 165 28.71 -12.30 -18.45
N TYR A 166 27.58 -12.71 -19.04
CA TYR A 166 27.02 -12.04 -20.19
C TYR A 166 26.56 -10.61 -19.85
N ILE A 167 25.89 -10.43 -18.72
CA ILE A 167 25.49 -9.10 -18.24
C ILE A 167 26.72 -8.23 -18.00
N GLY A 168 27.77 -8.78 -17.36
CA GLY A 168 29.01 -8.06 -17.15
C GLY A 168 29.69 -7.62 -18.46
N ASP A 169 29.68 -8.48 -19.47
CA ASP A 169 30.20 -8.13 -20.81
C ASP A 169 29.38 -7.03 -21.47
N LEU A 170 28.04 -7.09 -21.37
CA LEU A 170 27.17 -6.02 -21.88
C LEU A 170 27.46 -4.69 -21.19
N LEU A 171 27.52 -4.69 -19.86
CA LEU A 171 27.78 -3.47 -19.08
C LEU A 171 29.16 -2.87 -19.39
N SER A 172 30.18 -3.71 -19.59
CA SER A 172 31.53 -3.24 -19.91
C SER A 172 31.63 -2.48 -21.24
N LYS A 173 30.67 -2.69 -22.13
CA LYS A 173 30.59 -2.03 -23.46
C LYS A 173 29.80 -0.73 -23.44
N LEU A 174 29.07 -0.45 -22.34
CA LEU A 174 28.27 0.77 -22.21
C LEU A 174 29.16 1.96 -21.83
N PRO A 175 28.91 3.13 -22.40
CA PRO A 175 29.53 4.36 -21.94
C PRO A 175 29.06 4.73 -20.52
N ALA A 176 29.87 5.44 -19.75
CA ALA A 176 29.57 5.80 -18.37
C ALA A 176 28.23 6.55 -18.19
N SER A 177 27.81 7.31 -19.18
CA SER A 177 26.52 8.01 -19.19
C SER A 177 25.31 7.05 -19.25
N GLU A 178 25.45 5.93 -19.96
CA GLU A 178 24.39 4.93 -20.10
C GLU A 178 24.38 3.96 -18.91
N LEU A 179 25.54 3.68 -18.30
CA LEU A 179 25.60 2.86 -17.07
C LEU A 179 24.72 3.43 -15.96
N ASN A 180 24.71 4.75 -15.79
CA ASN A 180 23.89 5.43 -14.79
C ASN A 180 22.36 5.36 -15.09
N GLN A 181 21.98 5.00 -16.29
CA GLN A 181 20.59 4.84 -16.72
C GLN A 181 20.18 3.37 -16.87
N THR A 182 21.10 2.45 -16.55
CA THR A 182 20.90 1.01 -16.68
C THR A 182 20.49 0.42 -15.33
N ALA A 183 19.40 -0.36 -15.30
CA ALA A 183 18.96 -1.13 -14.14
C ALA A 183 19.11 -2.62 -14.43
N ILE A 184 19.65 -3.37 -13.47
CA ILE A 184 19.67 -4.83 -13.46
C ILE A 184 18.59 -5.30 -12.49
N ILE A 185 17.62 -6.02 -13.01
CA ILE A 185 16.53 -6.57 -12.20
C ILE A 185 16.77 -8.07 -12.07
N LEU A 186 16.95 -8.54 -10.84
CA LEU A 186 17.11 -9.95 -10.53
C LEU A 186 15.74 -10.55 -10.26
N ALA A 187 15.49 -11.76 -10.80
CA ALA A 187 14.22 -12.46 -10.58
C ALA A 187 14.21 -13.23 -9.25
N ASP A 188 15.40 -13.54 -8.69
CA ASP A 188 15.61 -14.24 -7.41
C ASP A 188 16.67 -13.49 -6.58
#